data_5a19f2374437dcc03704bc5cb21a4f06
#
_entry.id   5a19f2374437dcc03704bc5cb21a4f06
#
_cell.length_a   1.000
_cell.length_b   1.000
_cell.length_c   1.000
_cell.angle_alpha   90.00
_cell.angle_beta   90.00
_cell.angle_gamma   90.00
#
_symmetry.space_group_name_H-M   'P 1'
#
loop_
_entity.id
_entity.type
_entity.pdbx_description
1 polymer ?
#
loop_
_entity_poly.entity_id
_entity_poly.type
_entity_poly.pdbx_seq_one_letter_code
_entity_poly.pdbx_strand_id
1 'polypeptide(L)'
;MSKQNAPSDLQEHLARLTERGLVTVIGKPINKDTELHPLARWQFQGGLRDEERRAFLFTNVVGAKGEKYDIPVLVGGLAASPEIYAAGLGVPVGDIGKVWVKAMAEPVQPVLVNDGPCQQIVETGDDLKRSGLASLPVPISTPGFDSAPYLTATLCVTKDPDNGIQNMGTYRAALKANDRLGVRMASRLSGAGGYLHWQKYKKLKREMPCAIVVGCAPAVLFTGPQKLAIDVDEMAVAGGLMGAPVRTVRCKTVDLVVPADSEIVIEGLIDTDLLEPEGPFGESHGHVALEDFNMSMRVTAITRKRKPVFLSIVSQVTPSESSVLKKVAYEPMFLEHLRHVLGIRGVTRVVMHEPLTNLRKVIFVQFARGTPRTEVWRGMQGAASLQAQCGKLVIAVSDDIDPENANAIFWSMAYRSDFNTDVLTMPYRSAGHGPKSGRAAEEGTLMIDATLKSVMPPLALPAEEYMRRAHDLWQELDLPRITPQSPWHGYELGDWAPEWTAFAQAAVRGDWRASGENTFARRHGNLKPETPVRGVEKKKD
;
A
#
# COMPACT_ATOMS: atom_id res chain seq x y z
N MET A 1 7.65 24.36 -13.24
CA MET A 1 7.53 22.93 -13.60
C MET A 1 6.17 22.75 -14.25
N SER A 2 6.13 22.30 -15.53
CA SER A 2 4.88 21.98 -16.21
C SER A 2 4.14 20.90 -15.40
N LYS A 3 2.83 21.10 -15.13
CA LYS A 3 1.99 20.04 -14.57
C LYS A 3 2.06 18.84 -15.53
N GLN A 4 2.77 17.79 -15.18
CA GLN A 4 2.66 16.53 -15.87
C GLN A 4 1.27 16.00 -15.54
N ASN A 5 0.37 15.92 -16.52
CA ASN A 5 -0.94 15.30 -16.34
C ASN A 5 -0.77 13.80 -16.10
N ALA A 6 -1.68 13.18 -15.35
CA ALA A 6 -1.71 11.73 -15.22
C ALA A 6 -1.81 11.04 -16.60
N PRO A 7 -1.23 9.83 -16.77
CA PRO A 7 -1.37 9.06 -18.02
C PRO A 7 -2.83 8.74 -18.31
N SER A 8 -3.24 8.88 -19.57
CA SER A 8 -4.63 8.63 -20.00
C SER A 8 -4.95 7.14 -20.19
N ASP A 9 -3.92 6.29 -20.38
CA ASP A 9 -4.06 4.84 -20.47
C ASP A 9 -2.80 4.10 -19.96
N LEU A 10 -2.84 2.78 -19.97
CA LEU A 10 -1.72 1.93 -19.50
C LEU A 10 -0.49 2.03 -20.41
N GLN A 11 -0.67 2.20 -21.72
CA GLN A 11 0.45 2.25 -22.67
C GLN A 11 1.21 3.57 -22.57
N GLU A 12 0.50 4.68 -22.37
CA GLU A 12 1.13 5.96 -22.07
C GLU A 12 1.90 5.89 -20.73
N HIS A 13 1.31 5.26 -19.72
CA HIS A 13 2.01 5.03 -18.45
C HIS A 13 3.29 4.21 -18.64
N LEU A 14 3.22 3.10 -19.36
CA LEU A 14 4.35 2.25 -19.67
C LEU A 14 5.45 3.01 -20.43
N ALA A 15 5.09 3.85 -21.39
CA ALA A 15 6.04 4.70 -22.10
C ALA A 15 6.76 5.66 -21.15
N ARG A 16 6.02 6.36 -20.27
CA ARG A 16 6.59 7.26 -19.26
C ARG A 16 7.50 6.54 -18.27
N LEU A 17 7.13 5.34 -17.82
CA LEU A 17 7.98 4.52 -16.97
C LEU A 17 9.27 4.11 -17.68
N THR A 18 9.17 3.77 -18.97
CA THR A 18 10.35 3.41 -19.81
C THR A 18 11.31 4.59 -19.94
N GLU A 19 10.81 5.78 -20.26
CA GLU A 19 11.60 7.02 -20.36
C GLU A 19 12.33 7.34 -19.03
N ARG A 20 11.72 6.99 -17.89
CA ARG A 20 12.29 7.19 -16.56
C ARG A 20 13.20 6.06 -16.09
N GLY A 21 13.44 5.02 -16.89
CA GLY A 21 14.25 3.85 -16.53
C GLY A 21 13.60 2.97 -15.43
N LEU A 22 12.27 3.04 -15.29
CA LEU A 22 11.50 2.30 -14.29
C LEU A 22 10.93 0.97 -14.84
N VAL A 23 11.31 0.57 -16.06
CA VAL A 23 10.88 -0.68 -16.70
C VAL A 23 12.09 -1.54 -17.05
N THR A 24 11.98 -2.82 -16.77
CA THR A 24 12.89 -3.84 -17.29
C THR A 24 12.13 -4.70 -18.31
N VAL A 25 12.57 -4.68 -19.56
CA VAL A 25 12.01 -5.51 -20.63
C VAL A 25 12.68 -6.87 -20.61
N ILE A 26 11.88 -7.95 -20.55
CA ILE A 26 12.32 -9.33 -20.50
C ILE A 26 11.90 -10.04 -21.79
N GLY A 27 12.85 -10.18 -22.73
CA GLY A 27 12.64 -10.80 -24.04
C GLY A 27 12.92 -12.30 -24.09
N LYS A 28 13.50 -12.89 -23.02
CA LYS A 28 13.68 -14.33 -22.89
C LYS A 28 12.30 -15.00 -22.79
N PRO A 29 12.10 -16.21 -23.40
CA PRO A 29 10.89 -16.98 -23.15
C PRO A 29 10.68 -17.22 -21.65
N ILE A 30 9.53 -16.82 -21.13
CA ILE A 30 9.16 -16.98 -19.72
C ILE A 30 7.82 -17.71 -19.63
N ASN A 31 7.81 -18.78 -18.86
CA ASN A 31 6.61 -19.55 -18.60
C ASN A 31 5.70 -18.79 -17.61
N LYS A 32 4.50 -18.41 -18.09
CA LYS A 32 3.53 -17.66 -17.27
C LYS A 32 3.01 -18.46 -16.07
N ASP A 33 3.05 -19.79 -16.15
CA ASP A 33 2.46 -20.67 -15.14
C ASP A 33 3.45 -21.03 -14.03
N THR A 34 4.77 -20.94 -14.28
CA THR A 34 5.80 -21.40 -13.33
C THR A 34 6.90 -20.38 -13.03
N GLU A 35 7.13 -19.39 -13.90
CA GLU A 35 8.30 -18.49 -13.79
C GLU A 35 7.93 -17.01 -13.63
N LEU A 36 6.88 -16.54 -14.29
CA LEU A 36 6.58 -15.11 -14.44
C LEU A 36 6.37 -14.41 -13.09
N HIS A 37 5.41 -14.85 -12.29
CA HIS A 37 5.17 -14.27 -10.96
C HIS A 37 6.28 -14.59 -9.94
N PRO A 38 6.85 -15.79 -9.87
CA PRO A 38 8.03 -16.07 -9.04
C PRO A 38 9.21 -15.13 -9.33
N LEU A 39 9.48 -14.83 -10.60
CA LEU A 39 10.55 -13.88 -10.96
C LEU A 39 10.25 -12.48 -10.46
N ALA A 40 9.03 -11.98 -10.69
CA ALA A 40 8.61 -10.66 -10.21
C ALA A 40 8.63 -10.57 -8.66
N ARG A 41 8.33 -11.68 -7.97
CA ARG A 41 8.33 -11.75 -6.50
C ARG A 41 9.70 -11.53 -5.89
N TRP A 42 10.77 -11.94 -6.53
CA TRP A 42 12.13 -11.72 -6.03
C TRP A 42 12.46 -10.23 -5.83
N GLN A 43 11.82 -9.31 -6.54
CA GLN A 43 12.00 -7.88 -6.30
C GLN A 43 11.53 -7.47 -4.90
N PHE A 44 10.51 -8.14 -4.37
CA PHE A 44 9.93 -7.82 -3.06
C PHE A 44 10.55 -8.65 -1.93
N GLN A 45 10.98 -9.88 -2.21
CA GLN A 45 11.50 -10.82 -1.20
C GLN A 45 13.03 -10.95 -1.23
N GLY A 46 13.69 -10.46 -2.27
CA GLY A 46 15.15 -10.56 -2.45
C GLY A 46 15.96 -9.43 -1.81
N GLY A 47 15.34 -8.54 -1.01
CA GLY A 47 16.04 -7.47 -0.29
C GLY A 47 16.34 -6.23 -1.13
N LEU A 48 15.73 -6.07 -2.31
CA LEU A 48 15.84 -4.83 -3.08
C LEU A 48 15.12 -3.70 -2.34
N ARG A 49 15.76 -2.53 -2.31
CA ARG A 49 15.12 -1.30 -1.83
C ARG A 49 14.06 -0.83 -2.82
N ASP A 50 13.12 -0.03 -2.36
CA ASP A 50 12.01 0.45 -3.18
C ASP A 50 12.47 1.13 -4.48
N GLU A 51 13.52 1.96 -4.42
CA GLU A 51 14.07 2.67 -5.58
C GLU A 51 14.80 1.76 -6.60
N GLU A 52 15.12 0.52 -6.22
CA GLU A 52 15.75 -0.47 -7.10
C GLU A 52 14.73 -1.35 -7.83
N ARG A 53 13.47 -1.36 -7.36
CA ARG A 53 12.39 -2.15 -7.98
C ARG A 53 11.93 -1.51 -9.29
N ARG A 54 11.55 -2.35 -10.24
CA ARG A 54 11.11 -1.97 -11.59
C ARG A 54 9.82 -2.66 -11.97
N ALA A 55 9.07 -2.08 -12.89
CA ALA A 55 8.05 -2.80 -13.63
C ALA A 55 8.73 -3.80 -14.58
N PHE A 56 8.24 -5.03 -14.65
CA PHE A 56 8.72 -6.05 -15.59
C PHE A 56 7.73 -6.17 -16.74
N LEU A 57 8.23 -5.96 -17.97
CA LEU A 57 7.49 -6.20 -19.21
C LEU A 57 8.01 -7.47 -19.87
N PHE A 58 7.23 -8.55 -19.79
CA PHE A 58 7.52 -9.82 -20.42
C PHE A 58 6.98 -9.83 -21.85
N THR A 59 7.86 -9.82 -22.84
CA THR A 59 7.50 -9.72 -24.27
C THR A 59 7.47 -11.06 -25.00
N ASN A 60 7.93 -12.14 -24.37
CA ASN A 60 7.96 -13.48 -24.92
C ASN A 60 7.38 -14.46 -23.88
N VAL A 61 6.05 -14.54 -23.86
CA VAL A 61 5.32 -15.32 -22.85
C VAL A 61 4.91 -16.67 -23.42
N VAL A 62 5.20 -17.74 -22.68
CA VAL A 62 4.83 -19.12 -23.04
C VAL A 62 4.00 -19.76 -21.93
N GLY A 63 3.15 -20.72 -22.29
CA GLY A 63 2.39 -21.54 -21.35
C GLY A 63 3.11 -22.85 -21.01
N ALA A 64 2.60 -23.57 -20.00
CA ALA A 64 3.17 -24.84 -19.52
C ALA A 64 3.19 -25.96 -20.59
N LYS A 65 2.31 -25.91 -21.59
CA LYS A 65 2.24 -26.85 -22.71
C LYS A 65 2.91 -26.33 -23.98
N GLY A 66 3.68 -25.23 -23.89
CA GLY A 66 4.38 -24.62 -25.00
C GLY A 66 3.55 -23.65 -25.85
N GLU A 67 2.38 -23.25 -25.40
CA GLU A 67 1.58 -22.20 -26.04
C GLU A 67 2.40 -20.90 -26.09
N LYS A 68 2.28 -20.15 -27.18
CA LYS A 68 2.89 -18.82 -27.33
C LYS A 68 1.83 -17.75 -27.30
N TYR A 69 2.11 -16.65 -26.60
CA TYR A 69 1.21 -15.53 -26.48
C TYR A 69 1.85 -14.28 -27.09
N ASP A 70 1.10 -13.64 -28.01
CA ASP A 70 1.54 -12.37 -28.64
C ASP A 70 1.27 -11.13 -27.77
N ILE A 71 0.55 -11.32 -26.67
CA ILE A 71 0.21 -10.25 -25.74
C ILE A 71 1.30 -10.18 -24.65
N PRO A 72 2.05 -9.08 -24.52
CA PRO A 72 3.03 -8.92 -23.45
C PRO A 72 2.34 -8.79 -22.08
N VAL A 73 3.02 -9.24 -21.03
CA VAL A 73 2.54 -9.16 -19.65
C VAL A 73 3.35 -8.14 -18.87
N LEU A 74 2.66 -7.20 -18.22
CA LEU A 74 3.24 -6.19 -17.32
C LEU A 74 2.96 -6.57 -15.87
N VAL A 75 4.01 -6.63 -15.05
CA VAL A 75 3.93 -6.87 -13.59
C VAL A 75 4.75 -5.81 -12.87
N GLY A 76 4.27 -5.31 -11.75
CA GLY A 76 4.93 -4.21 -11.03
C GLY A 76 4.66 -2.83 -11.64
N GLY A 77 3.86 -2.77 -12.70
CA GLY A 77 3.59 -1.55 -13.44
C GLY A 77 2.74 -0.53 -12.70
N LEU A 78 2.08 -0.90 -11.62
CA LEU A 78 1.27 0.02 -10.82
C LEU A 78 2.01 0.52 -9.58
N ALA A 79 2.74 -0.37 -8.90
CA ALA A 79 3.36 -0.03 -7.62
C ALA A 79 4.47 -1.02 -7.21
N ALA A 80 5.38 -1.39 -8.09
CA ALA A 80 6.60 -2.05 -7.62
C ALA A 80 7.38 -1.14 -6.67
N SER A 81 7.27 0.18 -6.85
CA SER A 81 7.80 1.23 -5.96
C SER A 81 6.84 2.42 -5.86
N PRO A 82 6.98 3.29 -4.83
CA PRO A 82 6.24 4.55 -4.73
C PRO A 82 6.43 5.47 -5.94
N GLU A 83 7.61 5.46 -6.59
CA GLU A 83 7.89 6.24 -7.80
C GLU A 83 7.04 5.79 -9.00
N ILE A 84 6.82 4.48 -9.15
CA ILE A 84 5.95 3.93 -10.21
C ILE A 84 4.51 4.37 -9.97
N TYR A 85 4.05 4.29 -8.72
CA TYR A 85 2.72 4.79 -8.35
C TYR A 85 2.58 6.30 -8.64
N ALA A 86 3.55 7.11 -8.21
CA ALA A 86 3.58 8.55 -8.43
C ALA A 86 3.58 8.92 -9.92
N ALA A 87 4.31 8.15 -10.75
CA ALA A 87 4.29 8.30 -12.20
C ALA A 87 2.88 8.04 -12.79
N GLY A 88 2.14 7.09 -12.23
CA GLY A 88 0.74 6.81 -12.60
C GLY A 88 -0.24 7.93 -12.26
N LEU A 89 0.10 8.81 -11.33
CA LEU A 89 -0.65 10.04 -11.03
C LEU A 89 -0.05 11.30 -11.67
N GLY A 90 1.15 11.21 -12.28
CA GLY A 90 1.85 12.36 -12.83
C GLY A 90 2.33 13.37 -11.79
N VAL A 91 2.62 12.94 -10.56
CA VAL A 91 3.01 13.79 -9.43
C VAL A 91 4.27 13.25 -8.73
N PRO A 92 4.98 14.06 -7.93
CA PRO A 92 6.01 13.56 -7.02
C PRO A 92 5.42 12.65 -5.93
N VAL A 93 6.24 11.72 -5.40
CA VAL A 93 5.81 10.79 -4.33
C VAL A 93 5.22 11.53 -3.12
N GLY A 94 5.83 12.65 -2.70
CA GLY A 94 5.35 13.44 -1.56
C GLY A 94 4.01 14.14 -1.76
N ASP A 95 3.50 14.20 -2.98
CA ASP A 95 2.21 14.84 -3.30
C ASP A 95 1.06 13.84 -3.52
N ILE A 96 1.33 12.53 -3.49
CA ILE A 96 0.31 11.49 -3.70
C ILE A 96 -0.89 11.68 -2.76
N GLY A 97 -0.63 11.88 -1.47
CA GLY A 97 -1.70 12.08 -0.47
C GLY A 97 -2.56 13.30 -0.74
N LYS A 98 -1.96 14.42 -1.15
CA LYS A 98 -2.68 15.65 -1.48
C LYS A 98 -3.62 15.45 -2.68
N VAL A 99 -3.15 14.71 -3.68
CA VAL A 99 -3.95 14.41 -4.89
C VAL A 99 -5.13 13.51 -4.53
N TRP A 100 -4.94 12.50 -3.67
CA TRP A 100 -6.03 11.65 -3.20
C TRP A 100 -7.08 12.43 -2.41
N VAL A 101 -6.66 13.24 -1.43
CA VAL A 101 -7.58 14.07 -0.63
C VAL A 101 -8.38 15.01 -1.54
N LYS A 102 -7.71 15.66 -2.48
CA LYS A 102 -8.37 16.54 -3.45
C LYS A 102 -9.36 15.78 -4.33
N ALA A 103 -8.98 14.64 -4.90
CA ALA A 103 -9.83 13.85 -5.81
C ALA A 103 -11.11 13.34 -5.11
N MET A 104 -11.02 13.01 -3.83
CA MET A 104 -12.18 12.61 -3.03
C MET A 104 -13.11 13.78 -2.72
N ALA A 105 -12.57 14.97 -2.51
CA ALA A 105 -13.35 16.19 -2.25
C ALA A 105 -13.96 16.80 -3.53
N GLU A 106 -13.25 16.68 -4.65
CA GLU A 106 -13.59 17.29 -5.94
C GLU A 106 -13.57 16.23 -7.05
N PRO A 107 -14.48 15.24 -7.03
CA PRO A 107 -14.55 14.21 -8.07
C PRO A 107 -14.94 14.80 -9.43
N VAL A 108 -14.37 14.27 -10.51
CA VAL A 108 -14.64 14.71 -11.89
C VAL A 108 -15.43 13.64 -12.61
N GLN A 109 -16.66 13.96 -13.00
CA GLN A 109 -17.60 13.01 -13.62
C GLN A 109 -17.06 12.43 -14.93
N PRO A 110 -17.22 11.10 -15.17
CA PRO A 110 -16.82 10.48 -16.42
C PRO A 110 -17.62 10.98 -17.61
N VAL A 111 -17.08 10.85 -18.81
CA VAL A 111 -17.74 11.21 -20.07
C VAL A 111 -17.97 9.97 -20.93
N LEU A 112 -19.21 9.75 -21.35
CA LEU A 112 -19.57 8.65 -22.24
C LEU A 112 -19.17 9.01 -23.67
N VAL A 113 -18.43 8.11 -24.35
CA VAL A 113 -18.09 8.21 -25.77
C VAL A 113 -18.76 7.09 -26.57
N ASN A 114 -18.86 7.25 -27.89
CA ASN A 114 -19.57 6.28 -28.74
C ASN A 114 -18.74 5.00 -28.97
N ASP A 115 -17.42 5.12 -29.02
CA ASP A 115 -16.48 4.03 -29.25
C ASP A 115 -15.20 4.24 -28.44
N GLY A 116 -14.42 3.19 -28.27
CA GLY A 116 -13.16 3.24 -27.54
C GLY A 116 -12.13 2.22 -28.06
N PRO A 117 -10.85 2.49 -27.83
CA PRO A 117 -9.76 1.57 -28.22
C PRO A 117 -9.95 0.14 -27.68
N CYS A 118 -10.56 -0.02 -26.51
CA CYS A 118 -10.85 -1.34 -25.93
C CYS A 118 -11.84 -2.19 -26.75
N GLN A 119 -12.46 -1.64 -27.78
CA GLN A 119 -13.44 -2.33 -28.64
C GLN A 119 -12.96 -2.54 -30.09
N GLN A 120 -11.66 -2.41 -30.34
CA GLN A 120 -11.08 -2.63 -31.68
C GLN A 120 -11.16 -4.10 -32.14
N ILE A 121 -11.15 -5.03 -31.20
CA ILE A 121 -11.41 -6.46 -31.41
C ILE A 121 -12.52 -6.86 -30.47
N VAL A 122 -13.49 -7.62 -30.99
CA VAL A 122 -14.67 -8.10 -30.24
C VAL A 122 -14.80 -9.59 -30.52
N GLU A 123 -14.69 -10.40 -29.49
CA GLU A 123 -14.86 -11.86 -29.54
C GLU A 123 -16.13 -12.24 -28.78
N THR A 124 -17.04 -12.98 -29.45
CA THR A 124 -18.32 -13.43 -28.90
C THR A 124 -18.68 -14.83 -29.40
N GLY A 125 -19.67 -15.45 -28.84
CA GLY A 125 -20.24 -16.71 -29.33
C GLY A 125 -19.22 -17.82 -29.51
N ASP A 126 -19.02 -18.32 -30.75
CA ASP A 126 -18.13 -19.45 -31.06
C ASP A 126 -16.64 -19.09 -30.92
N ASP A 127 -16.26 -17.83 -31.04
CA ASP A 127 -14.87 -17.39 -30.80
C ASP A 127 -14.50 -17.61 -29.34
N LEU A 128 -15.41 -17.27 -28.41
CA LEU A 128 -15.20 -17.52 -26.97
C LEU A 128 -15.04 -19.01 -26.68
N LYS A 129 -15.88 -19.85 -27.25
CA LYS A 129 -15.81 -21.32 -27.06
C LYS A 129 -14.51 -21.91 -27.59
N ARG A 130 -13.99 -21.37 -28.69
CA ARG A 130 -12.79 -21.88 -29.37
C ARG A 130 -11.52 -21.53 -28.62
N SER A 131 -11.34 -20.27 -28.25
CA SER A 131 -10.13 -19.74 -27.60
C SER A 131 -10.43 -18.92 -26.36
N GLY A 132 -11.32 -17.95 -26.43
CA GLY A 132 -11.80 -17.13 -25.32
C GLY A 132 -10.71 -16.73 -24.32
N LEU A 133 -10.93 -17.03 -23.05
CA LEU A 133 -10.00 -16.73 -21.96
C LEU A 133 -8.63 -17.42 -22.10
N ALA A 134 -8.55 -18.58 -22.78
CA ALA A 134 -7.29 -19.27 -22.99
C ALA A 134 -6.36 -18.53 -23.99
N SER A 135 -6.88 -17.58 -24.78
CA SER A 135 -6.07 -16.71 -25.64
C SER A 135 -5.29 -15.64 -24.86
N LEU A 136 -5.63 -15.41 -23.60
CA LEU A 136 -5.00 -14.40 -22.75
C LEU A 136 -3.85 -15.02 -21.93
N PRO A 137 -2.71 -14.33 -21.78
CA PRO A 137 -1.55 -14.82 -21.04
C PRO A 137 -1.74 -14.69 -19.52
N VAL A 138 -2.82 -15.25 -18.97
CA VAL A 138 -3.15 -15.17 -17.56
C VAL A 138 -2.18 -16.02 -16.74
N PRO A 139 -1.37 -15.45 -15.82
CA PRO A 139 -0.39 -16.21 -15.05
C PRO A 139 -1.02 -17.01 -13.90
N ILE A 140 -0.31 -18.05 -13.44
CA ILE A 140 -0.49 -18.60 -12.10
C ILE A 140 0.31 -17.73 -11.13
N SER A 141 -0.35 -17.22 -10.09
CA SER A 141 0.27 -16.28 -9.14
C SER A 141 1.16 -16.97 -8.11
N THR A 142 0.73 -18.13 -7.61
CA THR A 142 1.44 -18.92 -6.60
C THR A 142 1.58 -20.37 -7.10
N PRO A 143 2.51 -20.64 -8.04
CA PRO A 143 2.70 -21.99 -8.57
C PRO A 143 2.92 -23.02 -7.46
N GLY A 144 2.26 -24.16 -7.58
CA GLY A 144 2.26 -25.24 -6.58
C GLY A 144 1.14 -25.14 -5.53
N PHE A 145 0.40 -24.02 -5.49
CA PHE A 145 -0.72 -23.80 -4.58
C PHE A 145 -2.00 -23.35 -5.29
N ASP A 146 -1.91 -22.38 -6.21
CA ASP A 146 -3.09 -21.92 -6.94
C ASP A 146 -3.63 -23.03 -7.84
N SER A 147 -4.94 -23.23 -7.81
CA SER A 147 -5.61 -24.29 -8.58
C SER A 147 -5.88 -23.93 -10.04
N ALA A 148 -5.67 -22.68 -10.44
CA ALA A 148 -5.90 -22.15 -11.79
C ALA A 148 -5.08 -20.90 -12.04
N PRO A 149 -4.93 -20.44 -13.31
CA PRO A 149 -4.53 -19.06 -13.60
C PRO A 149 -5.57 -18.06 -13.10
N TYR A 150 -5.11 -16.91 -12.60
CA TYR A 150 -5.99 -15.87 -12.04
C TYR A 150 -5.76 -14.51 -12.67
N LEU A 151 -6.83 -13.83 -13.02
CA LEU A 151 -6.84 -12.38 -13.23
C LEU A 151 -6.69 -11.71 -11.87
N THR A 152 -5.58 -11.00 -11.66
CA THR A 152 -5.25 -10.37 -10.37
C THR A 152 -5.37 -8.84 -10.39
N ALA A 153 -5.08 -8.21 -11.54
CA ALA A 153 -5.17 -6.76 -11.76
C ALA A 153 -6.53 -6.36 -12.35
N THR A 154 -7.61 -6.77 -11.71
CA THR A 154 -8.96 -6.59 -12.22
C THR A 154 -9.63 -5.33 -11.68
N LEU A 155 -10.47 -4.69 -12.50
CA LEU A 155 -11.57 -3.86 -12.04
C LEU A 155 -12.88 -4.51 -12.45
N CYS A 156 -13.59 -5.08 -11.49
CA CYS A 156 -14.91 -5.66 -11.71
C CYS A 156 -15.95 -4.56 -11.57
N VAL A 157 -16.57 -4.21 -12.68
CA VAL A 157 -17.66 -3.22 -12.77
C VAL A 157 -18.98 -3.96 -12.64
N THR A 158 -19.81 -3.54 -11.70
CA THR A 158 -21.18 -4.02 -11.49
C THR A 158 -22.11 -2.83 -11.31
N LYS A 159 -23.41 -3.00 -11.43
CA LYS A 159 -24.39 -1.94 -11.33
C LYS A 159 -25.47 -2.27 -10.31
N ASP A 160 -25.82 -1.32 -9.47
CA ASP A 160 -26.95 -1.42 -8.55
C ASP A 160 -28.27 -1.48 -9.37
N PRO A 161 -29.10 -2.51 -9.22
CA PRO A 161 -30.35 -2.61 -9.98
C PRO A 161 -31.41 -1.62 -9.54
N ASP A 162 -31.30 -1.00 -8.35
CA ASP A 162 -32.31 -0.10 -7.81
C ASP A 162 -32.09 1.35 -8.26
N ASN A 163 -30.83 1.81 -8.29
CA ASN A 163 -30.49 3.20 -8.57
C ASN A 163 -29.60 3.41 -9.81
N GLY A 164 -29.07 2.32 -10.39
CA GLY A 164 -28.21 2.36 -11.57
C GLY A 164 -26.76 2.79 -11.32
N ILE A 165 -26.37 3.03 -10.07
CA ILE A 165 -25.00 3.42 -9.72
C ILE A 165 -24.07 2.21 -9.94
N GLN A 166 -22.95 2.43 -10.64
CA GLN A 166 -21.92 1.41 -10.82
C GLN A 166 -20.94 1.42 -9.66
N ASN A 167 -20.44 0.23 -9.30
CA ASN A 167 -19.32 0.02 -8.40
C ASN A 167 -18.18 -0.60 -9.17
N MET A 168 -16.97 -0.24 -8.82
CA MET A 168 -15.74 -0.71 -9.44
C MET A 168 -14.77 -1.19 -8.37
N GLY A 169 -14.53 -2.50 -8.30
CA GLY A 169 -13.69 -3.10 -7.26
C GLY A 169 -12.68 -4.10 -7.81
N THR A 170 -11.54 -4.23 -7.12
CA THR A 170 -10.51 -5.23 -7.44
C THR A 170 -10.87 -6.57 -6.81
N TYR A 171 -11.40 -7.47 -7.62
CA TYR A 171 -11.77 -8.83 -7.23
C TYR A 171 -11.06 -9.84 -8.13
N ARG A 172 -10.33 -10.80 -7.55
CA ARG A 172 -9.67 -11.84 -8.35
C ARG A 172 -10.67 -12.68 -9.12
N ALA A 173 -10.26 -13.18 -10.28
CA ALA A 173 -11.08 -14.08 -11.09
C ALA A 173 -10.28 -15.28 -11.58
N ALA A 174 -10.70 -16.49 -11.19
CA ALA A 174 -10.10 -17.77 -11.60
C ALA A 174 -10.60 -18.18 -12.98
N LEU A 175 -9.70 -18.61 -13.86
CA LEU A 175 -10.09 -19.25 -15.11
C LEU A 175 -10.68 -20.64 -14.83
N LYS A 176 -11.89 -20.89 -15.33
CA LYS A 176 -12.60 -22.18 -15.18
C LYS A 176 -12.82 -22.89 -16.50
N ALA A 177 -13.03 -22.14 -17.58
CA ALA A 177 -13.16 -22.61 -18.96
C ALA A 177 -12.85 -21.44 -19.91
N ASN A 178 -12.92 -21.65 -21.23
CA ASN A 178 -12.71 -20.59 -22.22
C ASN A 178 -13.71 -19.42 -22.08
N ASP A 179 -14.90 -19.71 -21.57
CA ASP A 179 -16.02 -18.78 -21.42
C ASP A 179 -16.57 -18.70 -19.98
N ARG A 180 -15.80 -19.15 -18.97
CA ARG A 180 -16.25 -19.14 -17.58
C ARG A 180 -15.15 -18.74 -16.59
N LEU A 181 -15.50 -17.89 -15.66
CA LEU A 181 -14.67 -17.41 -14.55
C LEU A 181 -15.32 -17.70 -13.19
N GLY A 182 -14.52 -17.99 -12.19
CA GLY A 182 -14.92 -17.90 -10.79
C GLY A 182 -14.50 -16.54 -10.22
N VAL A 183 -15.44 -15.70 -9.79
CA VAL A 183 -15.15 -14.34 -9.32
C VAL A 183 -15.34 -14.26 -7.81
N ARG A 184 -14.30 -13.83 -7.08
CA ARG A 184 -14.40 -13.71 -5.63
C ARG A 184 -14.75 -12.29 -5.19
N MET A 185 -15.98 -12.10 -4.76
CA MET A 185 -16.45 -10.88 -4.11
C MET A 185 -16.61 -11.13 -2.60
N ALA A 186 -15.86 -10.41 -1.76
CA ALA A 186 -15.88 -10.63 -0.32
C ALA A 186 -17.25 -10.33 0.29
N SER A 187 -17.83 -11.33 0.99
CA SER A 187 -19.13 -11.24 1.66
C SER A 187 -19.04 -10.77 3.11
N ARG A 188 -17.84 -10.67 3.68
CA ARG A 188 -17.60 -10.37 5.11
C ARG A 188 -17.67 -8.87 5.39
N LEU A 189 -18.15 -8.49 6.56
CA LEU A 189 -18.10 -7.13 7.12
C LEU A 189 -18.58 -6.03 6.15
N SER A 190 -19.86 -5.82 6.09
CA SER A 190 -20.54 -4.89 5.15
C SER A 190 -20.42 -5.22 3.67
N GLY A 191 -19.70 -6.30 3.31
CA GLY A 191 -19.55 -6.76 1.92
C GLY A 191 -18.69 -5.87 1.03
N ALA A 192 -18.26 -6.42 -0.10
CA ALA A 192 -17.78 -5.62 -1.22
C ALA A 192 -18.96 -5.05 -2.01
N GLY A 193 -18.82 -3.90 -2.67
CA GLY A 193 -19.90 -3.30 -3.45
C GLY A 193 -20.52 -4.27 -4.46
N GLY A 194 -19.67 -4.99 -5.21
CA GLY A 194 -20.15 -6.04 -6.12
C GLY A 194 -20.93 -7.17 -5.44
N TYR A 195 -20.57 -7.57 -4.21
CA TYR A 195 -21.34 -8.55 -3.44
C TYR A 195 -22.72 -8.00 -3.03
N LEU A 196 -22.81 -6.73 -2.63
CA LEU A 196 -24.08 -6.10 -2.29
C LEU A 196 -25.00 -6.01 -3.51
N HIS A 197 -24.46 -5.70 -4.69
CA HIS A 197 -25.21 -5.75 -5.94
C HIS A 197 -25.70 -7.17 -6.24
N TRP A 198 -24.81 -8.18 -6.12
CA TRP A 198 -25.17 -9.59 -6.31
C TRP A 198 -26.35 -10.02 -5.43
N GLN A 199 -26.38 -9.61 -4.15
CA GLN A 199 -27.49 -9.91 -3.25
C GLN A 199 -28.82 -9.30 -3.73
N LYS A 200 -28.79 -8.09 -4.30
CA LYS A 200 -29.98 -7.43 -4.88
C LYS A 200 -30.47 -8.18 -6.12
N TYR A 201 -29.58 -8.52 -7.05
CA TYR A 201 -29.91 -9.33 -8.22
C TYR A 201 -30.48 -10.70 -7.85
N LYS A 202 -29.93 -11.36 -6.82
CA LYS A 202 -30.46 -12.62 -6.29
C LYS A 202 -31.91 -12.48 -5.79
N LYS A 203 -32.24 -11.41 -5.08
CA LYS A 203 -33.62 -11.12 -4.68
C LYS A 203 -34.55 -10.93 -5.88
N LEU A 204 -34.05 -10.35 -6.95
CA LEU A 204 -34.79 -10.14 -8.21
C LEU A 204 -34.86 -11.41 -9.07
N LYS A 205 -34.19 -12.51 -8.69
CA LYS A 205 -34.04 -13.77 -9.47
C LYS A 205 -33.51 -13.49 -10.90
N ARG A 206 -32.48 -12.68 -11.01
CA ARG A 206 -31.83 -12.28 -12.27
C ARG A 206 -30.32 -12.46 -12.16
N GLU A 207 -29.68 -12.90 -13.26
CA GLU A 207 -28.21 -12.87 -13.37
C GLU A 207 -27.72 -11.42 -13.25
N MET A 208 -26.56 -11.23 -12.61
CA MET A 208 -25.95 -9.92 -12.43
C MET A 208 -24.96 -9.61 -13.57
N PRO A 209 -25.14 -8.51 -14.32
CA PRO A 209 -24.15 -8.07 -15.29
C PRO A 209 -22.84 -7.69 -14.60
N CYS A 210 -21.71 -8.12 -15.18
CA CYS A 210 -20.37 -7.82 -14.72
C CYS A 210 -19.46 -7.58 -15.92
N ALA A 211 -18.58 -6.58 -15.82
CA ALA A 211 -17.50 -6.36 -16.76
C ALA A 211 -16.16 -6.29 -16.00
N ILE A 212 -15.20 -7.11 -16.40
CA ILE A 212 -13.86 -7.16 -15.81
C ILE A 212 -12.90 -6.42 -16.72
N VAL A 213 -12.37 -5.30 -16.26
CA VAL A 213 -11.34 -4.51 -16.94
C VAL A 213 -9.97 -4.98 -16.51
N VAL A 214 -9.08 -5.28 -17.47
CA VAL A 214 -7.68 -5.64 -17.26
C VAL A 214 -6.81 -4.61 -17.98
N GLY A 215 -6.17 -3.72 -17.22
CA GLY A 215 -5.33 -2.65 -17.75
C GLY A 215 -6.14 -1.46 -18.28
N CYS A 216 -5.95 -0.30 -17.67
CA CYS A 216 -6.45 1.01 -18.12
C CYS A 216 -5.56 2.11 -17.52
N ALA A 217 -6.00 3.37 -17.52
CA ALA A 217 -5.28 4.45 -16.86
C ALA A 217 -4.97 4.10 -15.38
N PRO A 218 -3.72 4.29 -14.90
CA PRO A 218 -3.37 3.92 -13.52
C PRO A 218 -4.27 4.57 -12.47
N ALA A 219 -4.65 5.83 -12.64
CA ALA A 219 -5.54 6.53 -11.72
C ALA A 219 -6.90 5.81 -11.53
N VAL A 220 -7.41 5.17 -12.59
CA VAL A 220 -8.64 4.34 -12.52
C VAL A 220 -8.35 3.04 -11.77
N LEU A 221 -7.20 2.38 -12.06
CA LEU A 221 -6.80 1.15 -11.38
C LEU A 221 -6.54 1.35 -9.88
N PHE A 222 -6.08 2.53 -9.49
CA PHE A 222 -5.80 2.86 -8.09
C PHE A 222 -7.07 3.01 -7.23
N THR A 223 -8.22 3.32 -7.81
CA THR A 223 -9.48 3.43 -7.06
C THR A 223 -10.04 2.07 -6.66
N GLY A 224 -9.86 1.03 -7.48
CA GLY A 224 -10.43 -0.29 -7.27
C GLY A 224 -10.06 -0.98 -5.93
N PRO A 225 -8.81 -0.95 -5.45
CA PRO A 225 -8.44 -1.50 -4.16
C PRO A 225 -8.78 -0.59 -2.97
N GLN A 226 -9.22 0.65 -3.19
CA GLN A 226 -9.61 1.57 -2.13
C GLN A 226 -11.03 1.27 -1.66
N LYS A 227 -11.25 1.37 -0.35
CA LYS A 227 -12.59 1.23 0.21
C LYS A 227 -13.25 2.61 0.30
N LEU A 228 -13.90 3.02 -0.79
CA LEU A 228 -14.72 4.23 -0.82
C LEU A 228 -16.11 3.96 -0.20
N ALA A 229 -16.85 5.01 0.11
CA ALA A 229 -18.24 4.87 0.55
C ALA A 229 -19.10 4.30 -0.61
N ILE A 230 -20.18 3.58 -0.29
CA ILE A 230 -20.97 2.82 -1.28
C ILE A 230 -21.63 3.71 -2.35
N ASP A 231 -21.85 4.97 -2.02
CA ASP A 231 -22.50 5.94 -2.93
C ASP A 231 -21.48 6.82 -3.68
N VAL A 232 -20.19 6.53 -3.56
CA VAL A 232 -19.11 7.24 -4.26
C VAL A 232 -18.82 6.54 -5.57
N ASP A 233 -18.91 7.27 -6.68
CA ASP A 233 -18.52 6.80 -8.01
C ASP A 233 -16.99 6.76 -8.12
N GLU A 234 -16.40 5.56 -8.16
CA GLU A 234 -14.95 5.35 -8.30
C GLU A 234 -14.39 5.97 -9.59
N MET A 235 -15.19 5.98 -10.68
CA MET A 235 -14.73 6.62 -11.94
C MET A 235 -14.66 8.14 -11.81
N ALA A 236 -15.55 8.75 -11.03
CA ALA A 236 -15.50 10.19 -10.77
C ALA A 236 -14.29 10.54 -9.88
N VAL A 237 -13.98 9.73 -8.87
CA VAL A 237 -12.75 9.90 -8.07
C VAL A 237 -11.51 9.73 -8.94
N ALA A 238 -11.48 8.72 -9.84
CA ALA A 238 -10.39 8.54 -10.80
C ALA A 238 -10.21 9.75 -11.71
N GLY A 239 -11.31 10.36 -12.15
CA GLY A 239 -11.28 11.63 -12.90
C GLY A 239 -10.67 12.77 -12.08
N GLY A 240 -10.95 12.84 -10.78
CA GLY A 240 -10.30 13.76 -9.85
C GLY A 240 -8.79 13.51 -9.72
N LEU A 241 -8.37 12.25 -9.64
CA LEU A 241 -6.94 11.85 -9.64
C LEU A 241 -6.24 12.21 -10.96
N MET A 242 -6.91 12.04 -12.08
CA MET A 242 -6.38 12.40 -13.41
C MET A 242 -6.37 13.92 -13.65
N GLY A 243 -7.23 14.66 -12.96
CA GLY A 243 -7.51 16.06 -13.27
C GLY A 243 -8.28 16.26 -14.60
N ALA A 244 -8.92 15.20 -15.10
CA ALA A 244 -9.70 15.17 -16.34
C ALA A 244 -10.76 14.05 -16.28
N PRO A 245 -11.91 14.18 -17.00
CA PRO A 245 -12.93 13.14 -17.05
C PRO A 245 -12.38 11.80 -17.57
N VAL A 246 -12.73 10.69 -16.92
CA VAL A 246 -12.51 9.35 -17.47
C VAL A 246 -13.43 9.17 -18.68
N ARG A 247 -12.87 8.82 -19.84
CA ARG A 247 -13.66 8.43 -21.02
C ARG A 247 -14.24 7.04 -20.79
N THR A 248 -15.53 6.88 -20.95
CA THR A 248 -16.22 5.59 -20.78
C THR A 248 -16.97 5.20 -22.04
N VAL A 249 -17.13 3.89 -22.26
CA VAL A 249 -17.86 3.33 -23.41
C VAL A 249 -18.84 2.26 -22.92
N ARG A 250 -19.98 2.11 -23.59
CA ARG A 250 -20.93 1.02 -23.28
C ARG A 250 -20.34 -0.33 -23.64
N CYS A 251 -20.52 -1.31 -22.77
CA CYS A 251 -20.24 -2.71 -23.08
C CYS A 251 -21.06 -3.21 -24.27
N LYS A 252 -20.61 -4.28 -24.92
CA LYS A 252 -21.25 -4.85 -26.10
C LYS A 252 -22.42 -5.78 -25.77
N THR A 253 -22.31 -6.51 -24.65
CA THR A 253 -23.26 -7.59 -24.32
C THR A 253 -23.97 -7.41 -22.98
N VAL A 254 -23.51 -6.48 -22.16
CA VAL A 254 -24.11 -6.18 -20.83
C VAL A 254 -24.37 -4.68 -20.67
N ASP A 255 -25.38 -4.33 -19.89
CA ASP A 255 -25.74 -2.92 -19.63
C ASP A 255 -24.84 -2.27 -18.57
N LEU A 256 -23.57 -2.10 -18.94
CA LEU A 256 -22.53 -1.45 -18.12
C LEU A 256 -21.73 -0.48 -18.99
N VAL A 257 -21.03 0.46 -18.33
CA VAL A 257 -20.01 1.30 -18.95
C VAL A 257 -18.63 1.00 -18.33
N VAL A 258 -17.60 1.04 -19.16
CA VAL A 258 -16.21 0.75 -18.77
C VAL A 258 -15.28 1.84 -19.31
N PRO A 259 -14.07 2.02 -18.76
CA PRO A 259 -13.11 2.96 -19.33
C PRO A 259 -12.79 2.61 -20.79
N ALA A 260 -12.99 3.59 -21.69
CA ALA A 260 -12.87 3.40 -23.14
C ALA A 260 -11.44 3.04 -23.59
N ASP A 261 -10.44 3.49 -22.81
CA ASP A 261 -9.01 3.31 -23.10
C ASP A 261 -8.40 2.06 -22.45
N SER A 262 -9.26 1.12 -21.98
CA SER A 262 -8.84 -0.17 -21.40
C SER A 262 -8.09 -1.04 -22.41
N GLU A 263 -7.18 -1.89 -21.91
CA GLU A 263 -6.47 -2.86 -22.74
C GLU A 263 -7.37 -4.01 -23.14
N ILE A 264 -8.05 -4.64 -22.15
CA ILE A 264 -8.93 -5.78 -22.29
C ILE A 264 -10.14 -5.59 -21.38
N VAL A 265 -11.33 -5.94 -21.90
CA VAL A 265 -12.58 -5.98 -21.13
C VAL A 265 -13.23 -7.35 -21.34
N ILE A 266 -13.59 -8.02 -20.25
CA ILE A 266 -14.29 -9.30 -20.24
C ILE A 266 -15.70 -9.07 -19.71
N GLU A 267 -16.68 -9.19 -20.58
CA GLU A 267 -18.09 -8.97 -20.26
C GLU A 267 -18.80 -10.29 -19.95
N GLY A 268 -19.74 -10.30 -19.04
CA GLY A 268 -20.51 -11.51 -18.73
C GLY A 268 -21.61 -11.32 -17.71
N LEU A 269 -22.23 -12.43 -17.38
CA LEU A 269 -23.33 -12.54 -16.43
C LEU A 269 -22.93 -13.47 -15.28
N ILE A 270 -23.06 -12.96 -14.05
CA ILE A 270 -22.80 -13.72 -12.83
C ILE A 270 -24.09 -14.42 -12.38
N ASP A 271 -23.98 -15.75 -12.17
CA ASP A 271 -25.06 -16.56 -11.63
C ASP A 271 -25.40 -16.13 -10.20
N THR A 272 -26.68 -16.00 -9.90
CA THR A 272 -27.19 -15.62 -8.58
C THR A 272 -27.80 -16.79 -7.80
N ASP A 273 -28.03 -17.93 -8.46
CA ASP A 273 -28.63 -19.11 -7.86
C ASP A 273 -27.54 -20.12 -7.45
N LEU A 274 -26.52 -20.30 -8.27
CA LEU A 274 -25.46 -21.28 -8.06
C LEU A 274 -24.12 -20.59 -7.71
N LEU A 275 -23.43 -21.15 -6.75
CA LEU A 275 -22.04 -20.83 -6.44
C LEU A 275 -21.14 -22.01 -6.82
N GLU A 276 -19.96 -21.72 -7.31
CA GLU A 276 -18.95 -22.71 -7.71
C GLU A 276 -17.77 -22.70 -6.74
N PRO A 277 -17.20 -23.86 -6.33
CA PRO A 277 -15.98 -23.87 -5.54
C PRO A 277 -14.84 -23.17 -6.29
N GLU A 278 -14.19 -22.24 -5.62
CA GLU A 278 -12.91 -21.67 -6.04
C GLU A 278 -11.80 -22.40 -5.28
N GLY A 279 -10.87 -23.02 -5.99
CA GLY A 279 -9.77 -23.77 -5.40
C GLY A 279 -8.76 -22.87 -4.69
N PRO A 280 -7.70 -23.44 -4.10
CA PRO A 280 -6.71 -22.69 -3.36
C PRO A 280 -6.09 -21.55 -4.17
N PHE A 281 -5.80 -20.43 -3.47
CA PHE A 281 -5.19 -19.24 -4.06
C PHE A 281 -4.34 -18.50 -3.02
N GLY A 282 -3.13 -18.08 -3.42
CA GLY A 282 -2.25 -17.24 -2.57
C GLY A 282 -2.85 -15.85 -2.33
N GLU A 283 -3.23 -15.56 -1.08
CA GLU A 283 -3.94 -14.34 -0.69
C GLU A 283 -3.03 -13.21 -0.21
N SER A 284 -3.56 -12.00 -0.28
CA SER A 284 -2.88 -10.77 0.15
C SER A 284 -2.57 -10.69 1.65
N HIS A 285 -3.14 -11.56 2.47
CA HIS A 285 -2.79 -11.68 3.89
C HIS A 285 -1.56 -12.60 4.13
N GLY A 286 -0.93 -13.09 3.07
CA GLY A 286 0.30 -13.87 3.16
C GLY A 286 0.11 -15.38 3.33
N HIS A 287 -1.12 -15.88 3.34
CA HIS A 287 -1.43 -17.30 3.41
C HIS A 287 -2.22 -17.73 2.18
N VAL A 288 -2.23 -19.04 1.91
CA VAL A 288 -3.10 -19.61 0.89
C VAL A 288 -4.54 -19.63 1.42
N ALA A 289 -5.48 -19.02 0.69
CA ALA A 289 -6.90 -19.23 0.92
C ALA A 289 -7.26 -20.64 0.45
N LEU A 290 -7.95 -21.37 1.30
CA LEU A 290 -8.46 -22.70 0.96
C LEU A 290 -9.71 -22.57 0.08
N GLU A 291 -10.25 -23.72 -0.34
CA GLU A 291 -11.41 -23.77 -1.21
C GLU A 291 -12.66 -23.23 -0.52
N ASP A 292 -13.33 -22.27 -1.17
CA ASP A 292 -14.58 -21.65 -0.75
C ASP A 292 -15.55 -21.55 -1.95
N PHE A 293 -16.87 -21.51 -1.68
CA PHE A 293 -17.84 -21.20 -2.71
C PHE A 293 -17.80 -19.72 -3.11
N ASN A 294 -17.74 -19.46 -4.43
CA ASN A 294 -17.71 -18.12 -5.01
C ASN A 294 -18.65 -18.01 -6.23
N MET A 295 -18.82 -16.79 -6.74
CA MET A 295 -19.70 -16.48 -7.86
C MET A 295 -19.12 -17.05 -9.15
N SER A 296 -19.95 -17.70 -9.95
CA SER A 296 -19.61 -18.14 -11.31
C SER A 296 -20.08 -17.09 -12.33
N MET A 297 -19.20 -16.71 -13.26
CA MET A 297 -19.48 -15.74 -14.32
C MET A 297 -19.36 -16.44 -15.67
N ARG A 298 -20.44 -16.44 -16.44
CA ARG A 298 -20.45 -16.83 -17.83
C ARG A 298 -20.03 -15.65 -18.69
N VAL A 299 -18.93 -15.76 -19.43
CA VAL A 299 -18.40 -14.73 -20.32
C VAL A 299 -19.26 -14.65 -21.59
N THR A 300 -19.63 -13.45 -21.98
CA THR A 300 -20.47 -13.16 -23.15
C THR A 300 -19.70 -12.42 -24.25
N ALA A 301 -18.66 -11.68 -23.89
CA ALA A 301 -17.73 -11.04 -24.82
C ALA A 301 -16.35 -10.84 -24.19
N ILE A 302 -15.31 -10.87 -25.03
CA ILE A 302 -13.99 -10.30 -24.74
C ILE A 302 -13.73 -9.21 -25.77
N THR A 303 -13.53 -7.98 -25.29
CA THR A 303 -13.18 -6.86 -26.16
C THR A 303 -11.78 -6.35 -25.80
N ARG A 304 -11.01 -5.89 -26.78
CA ARG A 304 -9.63 -5.46 -26.52
C ARG A 304 -9.05 -4.52 -27.59
N LYS A 305 -7.97 -3.83 -27.23
CA LYS A 305 -7.09 -3.18 -28.21
C LYS A 305 -6.51 -4.20 -29.18
N ARG A 306 -6.11 -3.79 -30.37
CA ARG A 306 -5.42 -4.68 -31.33
C ARG A 306 -4.08 -5.19 -30.80
N LYS A 307 -3.36 -4.36 -30.05
CA LYS A 307 -2.09 -4.68 -29.40
C LYS A 307 -2.20 -4.34 -27.91
N PRO A 308 -2.90 -5.16 -27.14
CA PRO A 308 -3.06 -4.89 -25.70
C PRO A 308 -1.79 -5.25 -24.93
N VAL A 309 -1.67 -4.67 -23.75
CA VAL A 309 -0.75 -5.12 -22.71
C VAL A 309 -1.56 -5.78 -21.59
N PHE A 310 -1.24 -7.02 -21.26
CA PHE A 310 -1.89 -7.71 -20.15
C PHE A 310 -1.27 -7.29 -18.83
N LEU A 311 -2.08 -6.71 -17.95
CA LEU A 311 -1.63 -6.30 -16.62
C LEU A 311 -1.88 -7.39 -15.59
N SER A 312 -0.88 -7.69 -14.76
CA SER A 312 -1.01 -8.59 -13.62
C SER A 312 -0.33 -7.99 -12.38
N ILE A 313 -0.86 -8.27 -11.19
CA ILE A 313 -0.37 -7.75 -9.90
C ILE A 313 0.13 -8.89 -9.02
N VAL A 314 1.28 -8.71 -8.40
CA VAL A 314 1.77 -9.57 -7.32
C VAL A 314 1.14 -9.14 -5.99
N SER A 315 0.42 -10.07 -5.32
CA SER A 315 -0.40 -9.77 -4.10
C SER A 315 -0.14 -10.87 -3.10
N GLN A 316 0.58 -11.56 -2.69
CA GLN A 316 0.67 -12.60 -1.65
C GLN A 316 1.40 -12.09 -0.41
N VAL A 317 2.40 -12.83 0.09
CA VAL A 317 3.26 -12.42 1.20
C VAL A 317 3.86 -11.05 0.93
N THR A 318 3.79 -10.17 1.91
CA THR A 318 4.29 -8.79 1.83
C THR A 318 5.79 -8.70 2.19
N PRO A 319 6.49 -7.70 1.68
CA PRO A 319 6.02 -6.68 0.75
C PRO A 319 5.63 -7.26 -0.63
N SER A 320 4.71 -6.61 -1.28
CA SER A 320 4.20 -6.99 -2.60
C SER A 320 3.68 -5.75 -3.33
N GLU A 321 3.42 -5.82 -4.63
CA GLU A 321 2.89 -4.69 -5.37
C GLU A 321 1.55 -4.19 -4.79
N SER A 322 0.66 -5.10 -4.43
CA SER A 322 -0.62 -4.73 -3.81
C SER A 322 -0.48 -4.07 -2.45
N SER A 323 0.58 -4.38 -1.71
CA SER A 323 0.83 -3.76 -0.42
C SER A 323 1.34 -2.32 -0.58
N VAL A 324 2.22 -2.07 -1.52
CA VAL A 324 2.67 -0.70 -1.85
C VAL A 324 1.50 0.15 -2.34
N LEU A 325 0.65 -0.38 -3.24
CA LEU A 325 -0.59 0.29 -3.68
C LEU A 325 -1.44 0.79 -2.52
N LYS A 326 -1.61 -0.03 -1.49
CA LYS A 326 -2.42 0.32 -0.31
C LYS A 326 -1.70 1.29 0.62
N LYS A 327 -0.44 1.02 0.95
CA LYS A 327 0.36 1.86 1.85
C LYS A 327 0.36 3.31 1.39
N VAL A 328 0.75 3.54 0.14
CA VAL A 328 0.94 4.87 -0.45
C VAL A 328 -0.35 5.70 -0.45
N ALA A 329 -1.51 5.06 -0.62
CA ALA A 329 -2.81 5.74 -0.60
C ALA A 329 -3.38 5.90 0.82
N TYR A 330 -3.26 4.89 1.68
CA TYR A 330 -3.91 4.90 3.00
C TYR A 330 -3.19 5.74 4.05
N GLU A 331 -1.86 5.81 4.05
CA GLU A 331 -1.13 6.61 5.05
C GLU A 331 -1.58 8.08 5.07
N PRO A 332 -1.66 8.77 3.91
CA PRO A 332 -2.20 10.13 3.87
C PRO A 332 -3.66 10.24 4.30
N MET A 333 -4.50 9.25 3.95
CA MET A 333 -5.91 9.25 4.34
C MET A 333 -6.09 9.12 5.86
N PHE A 334 -5.27 8.29 6.51
CA PHE A 334 -5.26 8.17 7.96
C PHE A 334 -4.77 9.45 8.63
N LEU A 335 -3.72 10.06 8.10
CA LEU A 335 -3.20 11.34 8.61
C LEU A 335 -4.26 12.45 8.51
N GLU A 336 -4.93 12.55 7.36
CA GLU A 336 -6.01 13.52 7.13
C GLU A 336 -7.16 13.31 8.13
N HIS A 337 -7.60 12.06 8.30
CA HIS A 337 -8.66 11.72 9.25
C HIS A 337 -8.29 12.12 10.68
N LEU A 338 -7.08 11.78 11.15
CA LEU A 338 -6.65 12.09 12.50
C LEU A 338 -6.53 13.60 12.72
N ARG A 339 -5.94 14.33 11.76
CA ARG A 339 -5.67 15.77 11.90
C ARG A 339 -6.89 16.65 11.69
N HIS A 340 -7.68 16.37 10.68
CA HIS A 340 -8.75 17.26 10.22
C HIS A 340 -10.14 16.81 10.60
N VAL A 341 -10.42 15.49 10.58
CA VAL A 341 -11.73 14.98 11.02
C VAL A 341 -11.80 14.89 12.54
N LEU A 342 -10.79 14.28 13.19
CA LEU A 342 -10.74 14.15 14.65
C LEU A 342 -10.11 15.36 15.35
N GLY A 343 -9.49 16.29 14.63
CA GLY A 343 -8.90 17.52 15.15
C GLY A 343 -7.61 17.32 15.97
N ILE A 344 -6.90 16.19 15.82
CA ILE A 344 -5.69 15.87 16.58
C ILE A 344 -4.47 16.46 15.87
N ARG A 345 -4.22 17.74 16.11
CA ARG A 345 -3.18 18.51 15.41
C ARG A 345 -1.75 18.04 15.69
N GLY A 346 -1.53 17.36 16.81
CA GLY A 346 -0.22 16.82 17.20
C GLY A 346 0.27 15.66 16.34
N VAL A 347 -0.58 15.00 15.55
CA VAL A 347 -0.15 13.92 14.64
C VAL A 347 0.66 14.52 13.48
N THR A 348 1.88 14.02 13.27
CA THR A 348 2.80 14.47 12.22
C THR A 348 2.89 13.49 11.06
N ARG A 349 2.86 12.17 11.35
CA ARG A 349 2.89 11.10 10.34
C ARG A 349 2.05 9.90 10.78
N VAL A 350 1.57 9.15 9.80
CA VAL A 350 1.02 7.79 10.00
C VAL A 350 1.75 6.88 9.04
N VAL A 351 2.26 5.77 9.54
CA VAL A 351 2.99 4.78 8.75
C VAL A 351 2.43 3.39 9.00
N MET A 352 2.23 2.65 7.94
CA MET A 352 1.80 1.25 7.97
C MET A 352 3.01 0.35 7.78
N HIS A 353 3.26 -0.52 8.76
CA HIS A 353 4.42 -1.41 8.72
C HIS A 353 4.23 -2.51 7.67
N GLU A 354 4.64 -2.20 6.46
CA GLU A 354 4.36 -2.98 5.27
C GLU A 354 5.00 -4.38 5.25
N PRO A 355 6.27 -4.60 5.68
CA PRO A 355 6.86 -5.93 5.61
C PRO A 355 6.05 -7.03 6.31
N LEU A 356 5.14 -6.70 7.22
CA LEU A 356 4.36 -7.70 7.96
C LEU A 356 2.97 -7.95 7.38
N THR A 357 2.34 -6.94 6.73
CA THR A 357 0.94 -7.09 6.31
C THR A 357 0.49 -5.98 5.35
N ASN A 358 -0.31 -6.34 4.35
CA ASN A 358 -1.01 -5.35 3.54
C ASN A 358 -2.46 -5.09 4.02
N LEU A 359 -2.83 -5.62 5.19
CA LEU A 359 -4.15 -5.43 5.80
C LEU A 359 -4.15 -4.35 6.89
N ARG A 360 -3.12 -3.52 6.93
CA ARG A 360 -2.98 -2.41 7.89
C ARG A 360 -3.08 -2.89 9.35
N LYS A 361 -2.51 -4.06 9.63
CA LYS A 361 -2.55 -4.67 10.97
C LYS A 361 -1.61 -3.98 11.94
N VAL A 362 -0.51 -3.41 11.46
CA VAL A 362 0.47 -2.68 12.26
C VAL A 362 0.52 -1.23 11.78
N ILE A 363 0.25 -0.29 12.69
CA ILE A 363 0.20 1.14 12.38
C ILE A 363 1.08 1.88 13.39
N PHE A 364 1.95 2.73 12.88
CA PHE A 364 2.74 3.67 13.67
C PHE A 364 2.17 5.09 13.51
N VAL A 365 1.95 5.77 14.63
CA VAL A 365 1.44 7.14 14.65
C VAL A 365 2.51 8.02 15.30
N GLN A 366 3.07 8.94 14.52
CA GLN A 366 4.07 9.89 15.01
C GLN A 366 3.39 11.18 15.49
N PHE A 367 3.81 11.65 16.65
CA PHE A 367 3.30 12.87 17.27
C PHE A 367 4.41 13.88 17.48
N ALA A 368 4.09 15.17 17.34
CA ALA A 368 4.96 16.24 17.78
C ALA A 368 5.26 16.13 19.28
N ARG A 369 6.50 16.39 19.68
CA ARG A 369 6.88 16.39 21.09
C ARG A 369 6.03 17.36 21.88
N GLY A 370 5.65 16.98 23.09
CA GLY A 370 4.75 17.76 23.94
C GLY A 370 3.26 17.63 23.62
N THR A 371 2.88 16.77 22.65
CA THR A 371 1.46 16.45 22.45
C THR A 371 0.88 15.87 23.75
N PRO A 372 -0.25 16.39 24.25
CA PRO A 372 -0.88 15.88 25.47
C PRO A 372 -1.17 14.38 25.38
N ARG A 373 -0.92 13.65 26.47
CA ARG A 373 -1.13 12.20 26.52
C ARG A 373 -2.54 11.78 26.09
N THR A 374 -3.56 12.54 26.47
CA THR A 374 -4.95 12.30 26.05
C THR A 374 -5.13 12.36 24.53
N GLU A 375 -4.43 13.28 23.85
CA GLU A 375 -4.46 13.38 22.39
C GLU A 375 -3.67 12.24 21.72
N VAL A 376 -2.57 11.79 22.32
CA VAL A 376 -1.84 10.60 21.85
C VAL A 376 -2.75 9.38 21.84
N TRP A 377 -3.45 9.12 22.96
CA TRP A 377 -4.40 8.01 23.06
C TRP A 377 -5.59 8.14 22.10
N ARG A 378 -6.16 9.35 21.94
CA ARG A 378 -7.21 9.60 20.96
C ARG A 378 -6.73 9.31 19.53
N GLY A 379 -5.49 9.67 19.19
CA GLY A 379 -4.89 9.41 17.88
C GLY A 379 -4.71 7.93 17.61
N MET A 380 -4.21 7.16 18.57
CA MET A 380 -4.10 5.69 18.44
C MET A 380 -5.47 5.02 18.28
N GLN A 381 -6.46 5.43 19.09
CA GLN A 381 -7.83 4.92 18.99
C GLN A 381 -8.49 5.29 17.66
N GLY A 382 -8.28 6.52 17.19
CA GLY A 382 -8.75 6.99 15.89
C GLY A 382 -8.14 6.20 14.73
N ALA A 383 -6.83 5.94 14.76
CA ALA A 383 -6.16 5.11 13.78
C ALA A 383 -6.70 3.67 13.79
N ALA A 384 -6.91 3.08 14.98
CA ALA A 384 -7.46 1.74 15.11
C ALA A 384 -8.92 1.64 14.65
N SER A 385 -9.69 2.73 14.69
CA SER A 385 -11.14 2.72 14.46
C SER A 385 -11.56 3.21 13.07
N LEU A 386 -10.66 3.82 12.29
CA LEU A 386 -10.98 4.35 10.97
C LEU A 386 -11.55 3.28 10.03
N GLN A 387 -11.04 2.07 10.12
CA GLN A 387 -11.59 0.92 9.40
C GLN A 387 -11.71 -0.29 10.33
N ALA A 388 -12.76 -1.08 10.18
CA ALA A 388 -13.10 -2.17 11.09
C ALA A 388 -12.01 -3.24 11.29
N GLN A 389 -11.12 -3.40 10.31
CA GLN A 389 -10.10 -4.46 10.27
C GLN A 389 -8.67 -3.96 10.47
N CYS A 390 -8.50 -2.65 10.70
CA CYS A 390 -7.20 -2.02 10.87
C CYS A 390 -6.70 -2.10 12.32
N GLY A 391 -5.37 -1.98 12.49
CA GLY A 391 -4.77 -1.74 13.77
C GLY A 391 -4.91 -2.89 14.76
N LYS A 392 -4.28 -4.04 14.47
CA LYS A 392 -4.06 -5.07 15.48
C LYS A 392 -3.01 -4.62 16.51
N LEU A 393 -2.01 -3.87 16.02
CA LEU A 393 -0.99 -3.22 16.83
C LEU A 393 -0.89 -1.75 16.39
N VAL A 394 -1.04 -0.83 17.33
CA VAL A 394 -0.87 0.62 17.09
C VAL A 394 0.16 1.15 18.08
N ILE A 395 1.23 1.76 17.58
CA ILE A 395 2.31 2.31 18.39
C ILE A 395 2.44 3.80 18.12
N ALA A 396 2.39 4.59 19.20
CA ALA A 396 2.66 6.02 19.15
C ALA A 396 4.14 6.32 19.43
N VAL A 397 4.76 7.18 18.62
CA VAL A 397 6.14 7.65 18.82
C VAL A 397 6.21 9.16 18.68
N SER A 398 7.27 9.77 19.21
CA SER A 398 7.53 11.22 19.03
C SER A 398 8.22 11.50 17.68
N ASP A 399 8.25 12.78 17.30
CA ASP A 399 8.77 13.28 16.02
C ASP A 399 10.29 13.11 15.81
N ASP A 400 11.03 12.71 16.84
CA ASP A 400 12.44 12.34 16.77
C ASP A 400 12.68 10.85 16.41
N ILE A 401 11.63 10.06 16.31
CA ILE A 401 11.67 8.65 15.90
C ILE A 401 11.10 8.52 14.49
N ASP A 402 11.90 7.98 13.57
CA ASP A 402 11.39 7.68 12.23
C ASP A 402 10.47 6.45 12.27
N PRO A 403 9.18 6.60 11.96
CA PRO A 403 8.25 5.49 12.00
C PRO A 403 8.45 4.46 10.86
N GLU A 404 9.30 4.75 9.86
CA GLU A 404 9.73 3.76 8.86
C GLU A 404 10.86 2.84 9.40
N ASN A 405 11.53 3.25 10.47
CA ASN A 405 12.61 2.47 11.08
C ASN A 405 12.10 1.60 12.24
N ALA A 406 11.83 0.32 11.97
CA ALA A 406 11.34 -0.61 12.98
C ALA A 406 12.28 -0.74 14.19
N ASN A 407 13.61 -0.65 14.00
CA ASN A 407 14.57 -0.71 15.10
C ASN A 407 14.44 0.54 16.01
N ALA A 408 14.22 1.73 15.44
CA ALA A 408 13.98 2.93 16.21
C ALA A 408 12.64 2.86 16.99
N ILE A 409 11.61 2.25 16.41
CA ILE A 409 10.33 1.97 17.09
C ILE A 409 10.57 1.06 18.30
N PHE A 410 11.24 -0.08 18.13
CA PHE A 410 11.53 -1.01 19.24
C PHE A 410 12.40 -0.36 20.31
N TRP A 411 13.39 0.44 19.90
CA TRP A 411 14.19 1.22 20.84
C TRP A 411 13.32 2.18 21.67
N SER A 412 12.42 2.92 21.00
CA SER A 412 11.49 3.84 21.67
C SER A 412 10.58 3.14 22.66
N MET A 413 10.03 1.97 22.28
CA MET A 413 9.23 1.13 23.18
C MET A 413 10.02 0.71 24.42
N ALA A 414 11.29 0.28 24.24
CA ALA A 414 12.12 -0.23 25.32
C ALA A 414 12.48 0.85 26.36
N TYR A 415 12.69 2.09 25.92
CA TYR A 415 13.21 3.16 26.80
C TYR A 415 12.17 4.22 27.17
N ARG A 416 11.05 4.34 26.45
CA ARG A 416 10.05 5.40 26.64
C ARG A 416 8.69 4.91 27.09
N SER A 417 8.43 3.59 27.08
CA SER A 417 7.17 3.03 27.56
C SER A 417 7.34 2.36 28.92
N ASP A 418 6.43 2.66 29.84
CA ASP A 418 6.15 1.82 31.00
C ASP A 418 4.93 0.95 30.70
N PHE A 419 5.14 -0.35 30.54
CA PHE A 419 4.08 -1.27 30.12
C PHE A 419 2.98 -1.47 31.18
N ASN A 420 3.14 -0.94 32.40
CA ASN A 420 2.06 -0.89 33.39
C ASN A 420 1.05 0.24 33.10
N THR A 421 1.48 1.32 32.45
CA THR A 421 0.67 2.54 32.26
C THR A 421 0.53 2.96 30.81
N ASP A 422 1.42 2.51 29.92
CA ASP A 422 1.51 2.96 28.54
C ASP A 422 1.03 1.90 27.54
N VAL A 423 0.31 0.88 28.01
CA VAL A 423 -0.26 -0.18 27.18
C VAL A 423 -1.76 -0.28 27.43
N LEU A 424 -2.52 -0.42 26.36
CA LEU A 424 -3.96 -0.66 26.39
C LEU A 424 -4.35 -1.72 25.36
N THR A 425 -5.13 -2.71 25.79
CA THR A 425 -5.78 -3.66 24.89
C THR A 425 -7.24 -3.27 24.72
N MET A 426 -7.66 -3.00 23.48
CA MET A 426 -9.05 -2.75 23.12
C MET A 426 -9.67 -4.05 22.57
N PRO A 427 -10.62 -4.66 23.28
CA PRO A 427 -11.28 -5.91 22.85
C PRO A 427 -12.33 -5.66 21.76
N TYR A 428 -12.98 -6.73 21.31
CA TYR A 428 -14.16 -6.73 20.43
C TYR A 428 -13.90 -6.08 19.07
N ARG A 429 -12.71 -6.30 18.51
CA ARG A 429 -12.34 -5.83 17.18
C ARG A 429 -12.61 -6.89 16.13
N SER A 430 -12.97 -6.49 14.93
CA SER A 430 -13.11 -7.44 13.82
C SER A 430 -11.76 -8.03 13.44
N ALA A 431 -11.68 -9.36 13.39
CA ALA A 431 -10.46 -10.04 12.96
C ALA A 431 -10.10 -9.83 11.48
N GLY A 432 -11.07 -9.43 10.64
CA GLY A 432 -10.82 -9.18 9.22
C GLY A 432 -10.57 -10.45 8.41
N HIS A 433 -9.83 -10.28 7.30
CA HIS A 433 -9.43 -11.38 6.42
C HIS A 433 -8.21 -12.13 6.96
N GLY A 434 -8.06 -13.37 6.54
CA GLY A 434 -6.90 -14.21 6.82
C GLY A 434 -7.14 -15.20 7.96
N PRO A 435 -6.19 -16.13 8.13
CA PRO A 435 -6.20 -17.09 9.22
C PRO A 435 -6.20 -16.38 10.58
N LYS A 436 -6.80 -17.02 11.56
CA LYS A 436 -6.91 -16.52 12.94
C LYS A 436 -6.19 -17.47 13.88
N SER A 437 -5.45 -16.92 14.83
CA SER A 437 -4.79 -17.70 15.88
C SER A 437 -5.76 -18.21 16.95
N GLY A 438 -6.95 -17.62 17.04
CA GLY A 438 -7.99 -17.97 18.01
C GLY A 438 -9.28 -18.47 17.36
N ARG A 439 -10.15 -19.07 18.18
CA ARG A 439 -11.47 -19.57 17.73
C ARG A 439 -12.52 -18.47 17.58
N ALA A 440 -12.31 -17.31 18.22
CA ALA A 440 -13.26 -16.19 18.18
C ALA A 440 -13.27 -15.48 16.82
N ALA A 441 -14.43 -14.96 16.44
CA ALA A 441 -14.57 -14.06 15.29
C ALA A 441 -13.97 -12.67 15.55
N GLU A 442 -13.62 -12.38 16.80
CA GLU A 442 -13.16 -11.10 17.31
C GLU A 442 -11.68 -11.18 17.69
N GLU A 443 -10.99 -10.05 17.56
CA GLU A 443 -9.60 -9.83 17.99
C GLU A 443 -9.53 -8.65 18.96
N GLY A 444 -8.36 -8.47 19.59
CA GLY A 444 -8.01 -7.24 20.30
C GLY A 444 -7.09 -6.36 19.47
N THR A 445 -7.10 -5.05 19.75
CA THR A 445 -6.07 -4.12 19.32
C THR A 445 -5.16 -3.83 20.50
N LEU A 446 -3.86 -4.07 20.35
CA LEU A 446 -2.85 -3.63 21.31
C LEU A 446 -2.38 -2.23 20.93
N MET A 447 -2.42 -1.29 21.87
CA MET A 447 -1.93 0.07 21.72
C MET A 447 -0.80 0.31 22.71
N ILE A 448 0.30 0.94 22.23
CA ILE A 448 1.49 1.24 23.04
C ILE A 448 1.89 2.70 22.84
N ASP A 449 1.93 3.46 23.93
CA ASP A 449 2.46 4.83 23.94
C ASP A 449 3.97 4.80 24.18
N ALA A 450 4.74 4.91 23.11
CA ALA A 450 6.20 5.02 23.13
C ALA A 450 6.67 6.45 22.82
N THR A 451 5.82 7.46 23.09
CA THR A 451 6.21 8.88 22.98
C THR A 451 7.16 9.31 24.10
N LEU A 452 7.87 10.38 23.89
CA LEU A 452 8.73 11.00 24.92
C LEU A 452 7.85 11.71 25.96
N LYS A 453 7.76 11.15 27.18
CA LYS A 453 6.92 11.66 28.29
C LYS A 453 7.70 12.34 29.39
N SER A 454 9.01 12.14 29.43
CA SER A 454 9.91 12.70 30.45
C SER A 454 11.14 13.31 29.84
N VAL A 455 11.80 14.17 30.59
CA VAL A 455 13.10 14.72 30.21
C VAL A 455 14.13 13.59 30.22
N MET A 456 14.84 13.42 29.10
CA MET A 456 15.88 12.41 28.91
C MET A 456 17.19 13.06 28.47
N PRO A 457 18.33 12.43 28.74
CA PRO A 457 19.61 12.83 28.14
C PRO A 457 19.57 12.78 26.62
N PRO A 458 20.44 13.52 25.91
CA PRO A 458 20.59 13.44 24.48
C PRO A 458 20.93 12.01 24.02
N LEU A 459 20.55 11.67 22.79
CA LEU A 459 20.98 10.40 22.18
C LEU A 459 22.51 10.38 21.99
N ALA A 460 23.13 9.25 22.27
CA ALA A 460 24.58 9.06 22.20
C ALA A 460 25.06 8.89 20.74
N LEU A 461 24.78 9.86 19.89
CA LEU A 461 25.25 9.99 18.51
C LEU A 461 25.97 11.35 18.38
N PRO A 462 26.96 11.48 17.51
CA PRO A 462 27.60 12.77 17.27
C PRO A 462 26.58 13.84 16.87
N ALA A 463 26.83 15.10 17.23
CA ALA A 463 26.01 16.21 16.81
C ALA A 463 25.95 16.32 15.28
N GLU A 464 24.86 16.89 14.76
CA GLU A 464 24.54 16.90 13.34
C GLU A 464 25.66 17.47 12.46
N GLU A 465 26.30 18.55 12.89
CA GLU A 465 27.40 19.17 12.14
C GLU A 465 28.56 18.21 11.88
N TYR A 466 28.92 17.38 12.87
CA TYR A 466 30.01 16.40 12.72
C TYR A 466 29.58 15.21 11.87
N MET A 467 28.34 14.76 12.00
CA MET A 467 27.80 13.70 11.15
C MET A 467 27.71 14.13 9.69
N ARG A 468 27.29 15.38 9.42
CA ARG A 468 27.27 15.93 8.05
C ARG A 468 28.68 16.00 7.48
N ARG A 469 29.66 16.55 8.22
CA ARG A 469 31.05 16.58 7.75
C ARG A 469 31.62 15.17 7.51
N ALA A 470 31.30 14.21 8.37
CA ALA A 470 31.72 12.81 8.18
C ALA A 470 31.06 12.20 6.93
N HIS A 471 29.80 12.55 6.63
CA HIS A 471 29.13 12.11 5.41
C HIS A 471 29.80 12.68 4.14
N ASP A 472 30.21 13.95 4.14
CA ASP A 472 30.95 14.54 3.02
C ASP A 472 32.28 13.83 2.80
N LEU A 473 33.03 13.58 3.91
CA LEU A 473 34.28 12.80 3.88
C LEU A 473 34.06 11.37 3.37
N TRP A 474 32.94 10.73 3.72
CA TRP A 474 32.58 9.40 3.23
C TRP A 474 32.52 9.35 1.71
N GLN A 475 31.94 10.39 1.10
CA GLN A 475 31.85 10.51 -0.35
C GLN A 475 33.20 10.88 -0.99
N GLU A 476 33.97 11.80 -0.38
CA GLU A 476 35.32 12.15 -0.81
C GLU A 476 36.28 10.94 -0.84
N LEU A 477 36.07 9.98 0.07
CA LEU A 477 36.87 8.76 0.19
C LEU A 477 36.35 7.59 -0.66
N ASP A 478 35.29 7.81 -1.47
CA ASP A 478 34.66 6.79 -2.31
C ASP A 478 34.29 5.51 -1.52
N LEU A 479 33.79 5.68 -0.30
CA LEU A 479 33.35 4.58 0.55
C LEU A 479 31.99 4.05 0.07
N PRO A 480 31.60 2.80 0.46
CA PRO A 480 30.36 2.20 -0.01
C PRO A 480 29.14 3.08 0.20
N ARG A 481 28.16 3.01 -0.71
CA ARG A 481 26.91 3.78 -0.62
C ARG A 481 26.21 3.53 0.71
N ILE A 482 25.84 4.60 1.39
CA ILE A 482 25.06 4.58 2.62
C ILE A 482 23.67 5.19 2.39
N THR A 483 22.72 4.75 3.21
CA THR A 483 21.38 5.32 3.30
C THR A 483 21.16 5.70 4.76
N PRO A 484 21.34 6.97 5.14
CA PRO A 484 21.20 7.41 6.53
C PRO A 484 19.80 7.06 7.05
N GLN A 485 19.75 6.41 8.22
CA GLN A 485 18.50 6.07 8.91
C GLN A 485 18.35 7.00 10.12
N SER A 486 17.14 7.47 10.34
CA SER A 486 16.83 8.26 11.53
C SER A 486 16.75 7.35 12.78
N PRO A 487 17.29 7.75 13.94
CA PRO A 487 18.11 8.95 14.14
C PRO A 487 19.57 8.73 13.67
N TRP A 488 20.08 9.59 12.81
CA TRP A 488 21.45 9.48 12.28
C TRP A 488 22.44 10.47 12.92
N HIS A 489 21.96 11.33 13.85
CA HIS A 489 22.75 12.21 14.70
C HIS A 489 22.08 12.33 16.08
N GLY A 490 22.79 12.90 17.06
CA GLY A 490 22.26 13.14 18.39
C GLY A 490 21.15 14.20 18.41
N TYR A 491 20.13 13.97 19.24
CA TYR A 491 19.07 14.95 19.52
C TYR A 491 19.20 15.46 20.94
N GLU A 492 18.97 16.76 21.15
CA GLU A 492 18.84 17.34 22.46
C GLU A 492 17.47 17.02 23.04
N LEU A 493 17.41 16.30 24.16
CA LEU A 493 16.19 15.85 24.83
C LEU A 493 15.90 16.62 26.14
N GLY A 494 16.76 17.56 26.51
CA GLY A 494 16.54 18.50 27.58
C GLY A 494 17.26 18.22 28.91
N ASP A 495 17.68 16.99 29.21
CA ASP A 495 18.52 16.71 30.38
C ASP A 495 20.00 16.92 30.06
N TRP A 496 20.35 18.18 29.83
CA TRP A 496 21.68 18.61 29.46
C TRP A 496 22.00 19.94 30.14
N ALA A 497 23.17 20.05 30.77
CA ALA A 497 23.61 21.30 31.41
C ALA A 497 24.36 22.17 30.40
N PRO A 498 24.07 23.48 30.33
CA PRO A 498 24.72 24.39 29.37
C PRO A 498 26.25 24.42 29.47
N GLU A 499 26.80 24.29 30.68
CA GLU A 499 28.24 24.24 30.92
C GLU A 499 28.89 22.99 30.24
N TRP A 500 28.17 21.90 30.07
CA TRP A 500 28.68 20.71 29.37
C TRP A 500 28.85 20.97 27.87
N THR A 501 28.03 21.86 27.30
CA THR A 501 28.21 22.30 25.91
C THR A 501 29.55 23.01 25.75
N ALA A 502 29.91 23.91 26.68
CA ALA A 502 31.20 24.62 26.64
C ALA A 502 32.39 23.64 26.74
N PHE A 503 32.30 22.64 27.62
CA PHE A 503 33.35 21.62 27.76
C PHE A 503 33.42 20.72 26.51
N ALA A 504 32.29 20.29 25.95
CA ALA A 504 32.25 19.51 24.72
C ALA A 504 32.89 20.27 23.54
N GLN A 505 32.53 21.55 23.38
CA GLN A 505 33.12 22.41 22.36
C GLN A 505 34.61 22.67 22.58
N ALA A 506 35.05 22.85 23.83
CA ALA A 506 36.47 22.94 24.14
C ALA A 506 37.23 21.65 23.80
N ALA A 507 36.65 20.50 24.13
CA ALA A 507 37.23 19.20 23.81
C ALA A 507 37.42 18.99 22.30
N VAL A 508 36.43 19.38 21.49
CA VAL A 508 36.53 19.29 20.01
C VAL A 508 37.62 20.19 19.44
N ARG A 509 37.94 21.31 20.10
CA ARG A 509 39.08 22.17 19.73
C ARG A 509 40.43 21.71 20.28
N GLY A 510 40.47 20.60 21.02
CA GLY A 510 41.69 20.08 21.68
C GLY A 510 41.95 20.65 23.08
N ASP A 511 41.07 21.52 23.61
CA ASP A 511 41.21 22.21 24.92
C ASP A 511 40.61 21.41 26.09
N TRP A 512 40.58 20.09 26.02
CA TRP A 512 39.97 19.19 27.01
C TRP A 512 40.53 19.32 28.44
N ARG A 513 41.73 19.87 28.59
CA ARG A 513 42.37 20.08 29.90
C ARG A 513 41.60 21.03 30.78
N ALA A 514 40.96 22.04 30.20
CA ALA A 514 40.10 22.99 30.94
C ALA A 514 38.95 22.30 31.67
N SER A 515 38.34 21.29 31.03
CA SER A 515 37.35 20.42 31.67
C SER A 515 37.91 19.63 32.84
N GLY A 516 39.14 19.04 32.65
CA GLY A 516 39.85 18.32 33.70
C GLY A 516 40.17 19.17 34.93
N GLU A 517 40.62 20.41 34.75
CA GLU A 517 40.89 21.37 35.83
C GLU A 517 39.61 21.75 36.59
N ASN A 518 38.52 22.01 35.86
CA ASN A 518 37.21 22.29 36.45
C ASN A 518 36.69 21.13 37.31
N THR A 519 36.76 19.88 36.80
CA THR A 519 36.32 18.72 37.56
C THR A 519 37.23 18.42 38.76
N PHE A 520 38.52 18.65 38.62
CA PHE A 520 39.47 18.49 39.72
C PHE A 520 39.16 19.51 40.87
N ALA A 521 38.82 20.74 40.55
CA ALA A 521 38.45 21.78 41.55
C ALA A 521 37.18 21.44 42.34
N ARG A 522 36.27 20.65 41.74
CA ARG A 522 34.98 20.24 42.33
C ARG A 522 35.00 18.87 43.01
N ARG A 523 36.18 18.36 43.40
CA ARG A 523 36.34 17.08 44.09
C ARG A 523 35.68 17.09 45.46
N HIS A 524 35.01 16.00 45.79
CA HIS A 524 34.45 15.77 47.12
C HIS A 524 34.90 14.44 47.70
N GLY A 525 35.14 14.46 49.04
CA GLY A 525 35.34 13.22 49.80
C GLY A 525 34.03 12.63 50.29
N ASN A 526 34.02 11.35 50.65
CA ASN A 526 32.93 10.64 51.30
C ASN A 526 31.64 10.52 50.48
N LEU A 527 31.74 10.57 49.12
CA LEU A 527 30.63 10.27 48.21
C LEU A 527 30.75 8.84 47.69
N LYS A 528 29.61 8.26 47.36
CA LYS A 528 29.56 7.00 46.60
C LYS A 528 29.77 7.32 45.11
N PRO A 529 30.45 6.41 44.36
CA PRO A 529 30.34 6.46 42.90
C PRO A 529 28.88 6.55 42.47
N GLU A 530 28.58 7.08 41.30
CA GLU A 530 27.24 7.35 40.72
C GLU A 530 26.38 8.36 41.52
N THR A 531 26.96 9.04 42.57
CA THR A 531 26.23 10.18 43.20
C THR A 531 26.10 11.33 42.20
N PRO A 532 24.86 11.77 41.88
CA PRO A 532 24.65 12.85 40.92
C PRO A 532 25.29 14.18 41.40
N VAL A 533 26.14 14.78 40.57
CA VAL A 533 26.84 16.03 40.88
C VAL A 533 25.86 17.17 41.20
N ARG A 534 24.81 17.31 40.40
CA ARG A 534 23.75 18.33 40.61
C ARG A 534 23.08 18.27 41.98
N GLY A 535 23.04 17.09 42.60
CA GLY A 535 22.46 16.94 43.95
C GLY A 535 23.40 17.40 45.08
N VAL A 536 24.70 17.42 44.83
CA VAL A 536 25.73 17.78 45.82
C VAL A 536 25.99 19.29 45.80
N GLU A 537 26.10 19.89 44.63
CA GLU A 537 26.42 21.31 44.46
C GLU A 537 25.28 22.28 44.91
N LYS A 538 24.03 21.81 44.97
CA LYS A 538 22.88 22.61 45.48
C LYS A 538 22.81 22.74 47.01
N LYS A 539 23.68 22.09 47.76
CA LYS A 539 23.72 22.15 49.25
C LYS A 539 24.79 23.06 49.81
N LYS A 540 25.28 24.02 49.03
CA LYS A 540 26.22 25.09 49.50
C LYS A 540 25.50 26.42 49.65
N ASP A 541 24.35 26.45 50.38
CA ASP A 541 23.79 27.65 50.95
C ASP A 541 23.89 27.62 52.48
#